data_b1a359b4bb765d3393422d4164f57727
#
_entry.id   b1a359b4bb765d3393422d4164f57727
#
_cell.length_a   1.000
_cell.length_b   1.000
_cell.length_c   1.000
_cell.angle_alpha   90.00
_cell.angle_beta   90.00
_cell.angle_gamma   90.00
#
_symmetry.space_group_name_H-M   'P 1'
#
loop_
_entity.id
_entity.type
_entity.pdbx_description
1 polymer ?
#
loop_
_entity_poly.entity_id
_entity_poly.type
_entity_poly.pdbx_seq_one_letter_code
_entity_poly.pdbx_strand_id
1 'polypeptide(L)'
;MISLIKLSEEAFTLYRDQILAIEKASFPSPWGARAFLEEARNPVSHLWALRKGEHILGYICFWMFAGEVHLLNIAIHPQHRRQGLGTALLKKMKSFALSQAIEKIYLEVRPSNVAARRFYTKAGFQERGRRKHYYTDTGEDAIVMNLELLDRSESRAERCGAAGMTFSTSEAQKDLEVSKKRIDF
;
A
#
# COMPACT_ATOMS: atom_id res chain seq x y z
N MET A 1 -21.48 0.57 -13.17
CA MET A 1 -20.91 1.44 -12.10
C MET A 1 -19.62 0.77 -11.57
N ILE A 2 -18.57 1.55 -11.27
CA ILE A 2 -17.36 1.02 -10.61
C ILE A 2 -17.52 1.20 -9.11
N SER A 3 -17.28 0.13 -8.33
CA SER A 3 -17.35 0.14 -6.87
C SER A 3 -16.01 -0.27 -6.26
N LEU A 4 -15.73 0.26 -5.06
CA LEU A 4 -14.63 -0.18 -4.21
C LEU A 4 -15.17 -1.26 -3.26
N ILE A 5 -14.50 -2.40 -3.20
CA ILE A 5 -14.82 -3.49 -2.28
C ILE A 5 -13.62 -3.79 -1.38
N LYS A 6 -13.88 -4.18 -0.14
CA LYS A 6 -12.87 -4.77 0.75
C LYS A 6 -12.75 -6.25 0.38
N LEU A 7 -11.53 -6.73 0.25
CA LEU A 7 -11.25 -8.15 0.02
C LEU A 7 -10.98 -8.82 1.36
N SER A 8 -12.04 -9.36 1.98
CA SER A 8 -11.93 -10.37 3.03
C SER A 8 -11.36 -11.67 2.46
N GLU A 9 -11.12 -12.67 3.28
CA GLU A 9 -10.67 -13.99 2.83
C GLU A 9 -11.66 -14.63 1.84
N GLU A 10 -12.97 -14.54 2.11
CA GLU A 10 -14.03 -15.05 1.25
C GLU A 10 -14.08 -14.27 -0.07
N ALA A 11 -14.02 -12.93 -0.01
CA ALA A 11 -14.05 -12.09 -1.20
C ALA A 11 -12.80 -12.28 -2.04
N PHE A 12 -11.61 -12.43 -1.41
CA PHE A 12 -10.40 -12.79 -2.15
C PHE A 12 -10.54 -14.14 -2.84
N THR A 13 -11.06 -15.15 -2.14
CA THR A 13 -11.27 -16.50 -2.72
C THR A 13 -12.17 -16.44 -3.94
N LEU A 14 -13.23 -15.64 -3.91
CA LEU A 14 -14.15 -15.45 -5.05
C LEU A 14 -13.46 -14.80 -6.27
N TYR A 15 -12.58 -13.82 -6.04
CA TYR A 15 -11.92 -13.08 -7.13
C TYR A 15 -10.46 -13.46 -7.34
N ARG A 16 -10.00 -14.54 -6.70
CA ARG A 16 -8.59 -14.96 -6.63
C ARG A 16 -7.91 -14.97 -8.00
N ASP A 17 -8.50 -15.64 -8.98
CA ASP A 17 -7.85 -15.83 -10.26
C ASP A 17 -7.70 -14.52 -11.04
N GLN A 18 -8.66 -13.60 -10.90
CA GLN A 18 -8.59 -12.27 -11.50
C GLN A 18 -7.50 -11.43 -10.84
N ILE A 19 -7.39 -11.46 -9.49
CA ILE A 19 -6.37 -10.71 -8.74
C ILE A 19 -4.98 -11.23 -9.08
N LEU A 20 -4.79 -12.56 -9.08
CA LEU A 20 -3.51 -13.18 -9.44
C LEU A 20 -3.11 -12.93 -10.90
N ALA A 21 -4.07 -12.85 -11.82
CA ALA A 21 -3.81 -12.48 -13.21
C ALA A 21 -3.32 -11.01 -13.32
N ILE A 22 -3.94 -10.09 -12.59
CA ILE A 22 -3.50 -8.68 -12.53
C ILE A 22 -2.10 -8.59 -11.94
N GLU A 23 -1.85 -9.31 -10.85
CA GLU A 23 -0.57 -9.36 -10.18
C GLU A 23 0.54 -9.85 -11.11
N LYS A 24 0.36 -11.01 -11.72
CA LYS A 24 1.29 -11.62 -12.67
C LYS A 24 1.59 -10.71 -13.88
N ALA A 25 0.60 -9.95 -14.32
CA ALA A 25 0.77 -9.01 -15.45
C ALA A 25 1.40 -7.67 -15.04
N SER A 26 1.61 -7.43 -13.74
CA SER A 26 2.06 -6.15 -13.21
C SER A 26 3.44 -6.18 -12.59
N PHE A 27 3.88 -7.33 -12.06
CA PHE A 27 5.12 -7.43 -11.29
C PHE A 27 6.04 -8.56 -11.78
N PRO A 28 7.36 -8.34 -11.80
CA PRO A 28 8.33 -9.39 -12.14
C PRO A 28 8.29 -10.56 -11.16
N SER A 29 8.13 -10.25 -9.85
CA SER A 29 8.00 -11.23 -8.76
C SER A 29 6.60 -11.05 -8.13
N PRO A 30 5.58 -11.70 -8.72
CA PRO A 30 4.20 -11.53 -8.29
C PRO A 30 3.93 -12.27 -6.96
N TRP A 31 3.07 -11.69 -6.13
CA TRP A 31 2.55 -12.36 -4.95
C TRP A 31 1.73 -13.59 -5.34
N GLY A 32 1.92 -14.68 -4.61
CA GLY A 32 1.06 -15.86 -4.72
C GLY A 32 -0.24 -15.71 -3.91
N ALA A 33 -1.17 -16.65 -4.11
CA ALA A 33 -2.45 -16.67 -3.39
C ALA A 33 -2.28 -16.67 -1.87
N ARG A 34 -1.23 -17.35 -1.37
CA ARG A 34 -0.93 -17.41 0.07
C ARG A 34 -0.64 -16.03 0.65
N ALA A 35 0.16 -15.21 -0.02
CA ALA A 35 0.50 -13.86 0.44
C ALA A 35 -0.77 -12.98 0.54
N PHE A 36 -1.65 -13.04 -0.45
CA PHE A 36 -2.93 -12.32 -0.40
C PHE A 36 -3.84 -12.80 0.73
N LEU A 37 -3.89 -14.11 1.00
CA LEU A 37 -4.68 -14.65 2.12
C LEU A 37 -4.10 -14.23 3.47
N GLU A 38 -2.79 -14.20 3.62
CA GLU A 38 -2.12 -13.70 4.82
C GLU A 38 -2.47 -12.22 5.04
N GLU A 39 -2.45 -11.39 3.98
CA GLU A 39 -2.87 -10.00 4.08
C GLU A 39 -4.38 -9.83 4.37
N ALA A 40 -5.24 -10.67 3.80
CA ALA A 40 -6.67 -10.63 4.09
C ALA A 40 -7.02 -10.96 5.56
N ARG A 41 -6.16 -11.74 6.24
CA ARG A 41 -6.27 -12.12 7.66
C ARG A 41 -5.56 -11.15 8.60
N ASN A 42 -4.62 -10.37 8.10
CA ASN A 42 -3.81 -9.47 8.91
C ASN A 42 -4.66 -8.27 9.40
N PRO A 43 -4.82 -8.06 10.73
CA PRO A 43 -5.70 -7.02 11.27
C PRO A 43 -5.28 -5.60 10.93
N VAL A 44 -4.00 -5.35 10.64
CA VAL A 44 -3.50 -4.02 10.23
C VAL A 44 -3.53 -3.82 8.72
N SER A 45 -3.84 -4.88 7.95
CA SER A 45 -3.86 -4.83 6.49
C SER A 45 -5.22 -4.44 5.94
N HIS A 46 -5.17 -3.64 4.88
CA HIS A 46 -6.32 -3.22 4.11
C HIS A 46 -6.11 -3.64 2.65
N LEU A 47 -6.84 -4.66 2.23
CA LEU A 47 -6.83 -5.14 0.86
C LEU A 47 -8.15 -4.75 0.20
N TRP A 48 -8.08 -3.86 -0.80
CA TRP A 48 -9.27 -3.34 -1.51
C TRP A 48 -9.14 -3.57 -3.01
N ALA A 49 -10.27 -3.72 -3.69
CA ALA A 49 -10.32 -3.82 -5.13
C ALA A 49 -11.36 -2.89 -5.76
N LEU A 50 -11.08 -2.42 -6.96
CA LEU A 50 -12.06 -1.78 -7.84
C LEU A 50 -12.74 -2.86 -8.69
N ARG A 51 -14.07 -2.88 -8.64
CA ARG A 51 -14.90 -3.85 -9.35
C ARG A 51 -15.90 -3.15 -10.28
N LYS A 52 -16.12 -3.72 -11.47
CA LYS A 52 -17.19 -3.35 -12.39
C LYS A 52 -17.97 -4.61 -12.77
N GLY A 53 -19.22 -4.75 -12.32
CA GLY A 53 -19.93 -6.03 -12.37
C GLY A 53 -19.15 -7.10 -11.63
N GLU A 54 -18.85 -8.21 -12.26
CA GLU A 54 -18.05 -9.32 -11.71
C GLU A 54 -16.55 -9.22 -12.05
N HIS A 55 -16.11 -8.12 -12.66
CA HIS A 55 -14.73 -7.95 -13.10
C HIS A 55 -13.92 -7.05 -12.16
N ILE A 56 -12.76 -7.55 -11.70
CA ILE A 56 -11.78 -6.77 -10.96
C ILE A 56 -10.93 -5.95 -11.94
N LEU A 57 -10.91 -4.63 -11.73
CA LEU A 57 -10.17 -3.67 -12.56
C LEU A 57 -8.78 -3.38 -11.99
N GLY A 58 -8.60 -3.61 -10.71
CA GLY A 58 -7.35 -3.36 -9.99
C GLY A 58 -7.55 -3.49 -8.49
N TYR A 59 -6.46 -3.46 -7.75
CA TYR A 59 -6.47 -3.59 -6.29
C TYR A 59 -5.37 -2.71 -5.66
N ILE A 60 -5.48 -2.53 -4.35
CA ILE A 60 -4.49 -1.88 -3.49
C ILE A 60 -4.39 -2.65 -2.18
N CYS A 61 -3.17 -2.87 -1.69
CA CYS A 61 -2.87 -3.45 -0.40
C CYS A 61 -1.99 -2.49 0.40
N PHE A 62 -2.38 -2.18 1.64
CA PHE A 62 -1.61 -1.32 2.52
C PHE A 62 -1.83 -1.69 3.98
N TRP A 63 -0.84 -1.47 4.80
CA TRP A 63 -0.95 -1.57 6.25
C TRP A 63 -1.20 -0.21 6.88
N MET A 64 -1.95 -0.22 7.97
CA MET A 64 -2.20 0.97 8.77
C MET A 64 -1.96 0.63 10.25
N PHE A 65 -0.91 1.18 10.82
CA PHE A 65 -0.55 0.98 12.22
C PHE A 65 0.38 2.11 12.70
N ALA A 66 0.42 2.32 14.02
CA ALA A 66 1.31 3.30 14.66
C ALA A 66 1.26 4.72 14.07
N GLY A 67 0.09 5.16 13.55
CA GLY A 67 -0.07 6.49 12.97
C GLY A 67 0.48 6.64 11.54
N GLU A 68 0.82 5.54 10.88
CA GLU A 68 1.39 5.51 9.54
C GLU A 68 0.63 4.55 8.62
N VAL A 69 0.67 4.83 7.31
CA VAL A 69 0.29 3.88 6.26
C VAL A 69 1.55 3.41 5.54
N HIS A 70 1.63 2.10 5.30
CA HIS A 70 2.63 1.47 4.43
C HIS A 70 1.93 0.88 3.21
N LEU A 71 2.07 1.53 2.06
CA LEU A 71 1.54 1.02 0.79
C LEU A 71 2.44 -0.13 0.31
N LEU A 72 1.90 -1.35 0.33
CA LEU A 72 2.62 -2.56 -0.04
C LEU A 72 2.52 -2.83 -1.54
N ASN A 73 1.30 -2.76 -2.08
CA ASN A 73 1.05 -3.14 -3.46
C ASN A 73 -0.12 -2.37 -4.06
N ILE A 74 -0.03 -1.97 -5.32
CA ILE A 74 -1.12 -1.39 -6.11
C ILE A 74 -0.97 -1.79 -7.57
N ALA A 75 -2.01 -2.37 -8.15
CA ALA A 75 -2.01 -2.75 -9.55
C ALA A 75 -3.36 -2.50 -10.22
N ILE A 76 -3.29 -2.15 -11.50
CA ILE A 76 -4.43 -2.00 -12.38
C ILE A 76 -4.29 -2.99 -13.53
N HIS A 77 -5.39 -3.70 -13.84
CA HIS A 77 -5.46 -4.61 -14.96
C HIS A 77 -4.93 -3.92 -16.25
N PRO A 78 -4.04 -4.54 -17.02
CA PRO A 78 -3.38 -3.90 -18.16
C PRO A 78 -4.33 -3.16 -19.12
N GLN A 79 -5.46 -3.77 -19.45
CA GLN A 79 -6.47 -3.17 -20.34
C GLN A 79 -7.21 -1.96 -19.76
N HIS A 80 -7.08 -1.71 -18.45
CA HIS A 80 -7.75 -0.61 -17.76
C HIS A 80 -6.77 0.43 -17.22
N ARG A 81 -5.48 0.32 -17.59
CA ARG A 81 -4.46 1.33 -17.25
C ARG A 81 -4.71 2.64 -17.99
N ARG A 82 -4.11 3.73 -17.49
CA ARG A 82 -4.20 5.10 -18.06
C ARG A 82 -5.61 5.69 -18.06
N GLN A 83 -6.56 5.11 -17.32
CA GLN A 83 -7.93 5.58 -17.15
C GLN A 83 -8.17 6.24 -15.76
N GLY A 84 -7.12 6.60 -15.04
CA GLY A 84 -7.23 7.23 -13.72
C GLY A 84 -7.53 6.30 -12.55
N LEU A 85 -7.71 4.98 -12.77
CA LEU A 85 -8.10 4.03 -11.72
C LEU A 85 -7.08 3.89 -10.59
N GLY A 86 -5.78 3.88 -10.91
CA GLY A 86 -4.73 3.88 -9.90
C GLY A 86 -4.76 5.13 -9.03
N THR A 87 -5.00 6.30 -9.65
CA THR A 87 -5.18 7.56 -8.93
C THR A 87 -6.41 7.54 -8.04
N ALA A 88 -7.51 6.92 -8.50
CA ALA A 88 -8.73 6.77 -7.72
C ALA A 88 -8.50 5.88 -6.48
N LEU A 89 -7.81 4.72 -6.61
CA LEU A 89 -7.43 3.87 -5.49
C LEU A 89 -6.56 4.62 -4.48
N LEU A 90 -5.51 5.28 -4.94
CA LEU A 90 -4.61 6.03 -4.09
C LEU A 90 -5.32 7.17 -3.36
N LYS A 91 -6.23 7.89 -4.05
CA LYS A 91 -7.06 8.95 -3.44
C LYS A 91 -7.97 8.39 -2.36
N LYS A 92 -8.60 7.23 -2.58
CA LYS A 92 -9.44 6.56 -1.57
C LYS A 92 -8.64 6.14 -0.34
N MET A 93 -7.46 5.55 -0.53
CA MET A 93 -6.55 5.22 0.57
C MET A 93 -6.14 6.48 1.35
N LYS A 94 -5.75 7.56 0.66
CA LYS A 94 -5.38 8.84 1.31
C LYS A 94 -6.54 9.43 2.11
N SER A 95 -7.76 9.46 1.56
CA SER A 95 -8.94 9.96 2.26
C SER A 95 -9.26 9.10 3.49
N PHE A 96 -9.12 7.78 3.39
CA PHE A 96 -9.30 6.87 4.52
C PHE A 96 -8.22 7.09 5.60
N ALA A 97 -6.97 7.20 5.21
CA ALA A 97 -5.87 7.49 6.13
C ALA A 97 -6.11 8.81 6.91
N LEU A 98 -6.52 9.87 6.21
CA LEU A 98 -6.88 11.15 6.84
C LEU A 98 -8.02 11.01 7.85
N SER A 99 -9.07 10.21 7.53
CA SER A 99 -10.18 9.99 8.47
C SER A 99 -9.77 9.22 9.73
N GLN A 100 -8.61 8.56 9.71
CA GLN A 100 -8.02 7.85 10.85
C GLN A 100 -6.87 8.65 11.52
N ALA A 101 -6.78 9.96 11.23
CA ALA A 101 -5.73 10.85 11.73
C ALA A 101 -4.30 10.37 11.43
N ILE A 102 -4.12 9.67 10.33
CA ILE A 102 -2.80 9.24 9.86
C ILE A 102 -2.05 10.43 9.29
N GLU A 103 -0.80 10.58 9.67
CA GLU A 103 0.04 11.71 9.26
C GLU A 103 0.88 11.40 8.02
N LYS A 104 1.28 10.13 7.82
CA LYS A 104 2.27 9.78 6.81
C LYS A 104 1.92 8.49 6.07
N ILE A 105 2.27 8.48 4.80
CA ILE A 105 2.22 7.28 3.96
C ILE A 105 3.63 6.99 3.45
N TYR A 106 4.07 5.75 3.57
CA TYR A 106 5.34 5.24 3.06
C TYR A 106 5.12 4.19 1.99
N LEU A 107 6.07 4.06 1.09
CA LEU A 107 6.16 2.97 0.12
C LEU A 107 7.60 2.71 -0.29
N GLU A 108 7.86 1.50 -0.79
CA GLU A 108 9.08 1.12 -1.47
C GLU A 108 8.80 0.91 -2.97
N VAL A 109 9.70 1.38 -3.83
CA VAL A 109 9.58 1.23 -5.28
C VAL A 109 10.93 0.94 -5.92
N ARG A 110 10.96 0.01 -6.90
CA ARG A 110 12.17 -0.30 -7.67
C ARG A 110 12.65 0.92 -8.43
N PRO A 111 13.96 1.24 -8.45
CA PRO A 111 14.55 2.27 -9.31
C PRO A 111 14.19 2.06 -10.78
N SER A 112 14.17 0.81 -11.24
CA SER A 112 13.80 0.43 -12.61
C SER A 112 12.33 0.69 -12.95
N ASN A 113 11.43 0.76 -11.96
CA ASN A 113 10.00 1.04 -12.18
C ASN A 113 9.73 2.54 -12.35
N VAL A 114 10.23 3.11 -13.46
CA VAL A 114 10.10 4.54 -13.79
C VAL A 114 8.63 4.99 -13.85
N ALA A 115 7.73 4.12 -14.32
CA ALA A 115 6.30 4.44 -14.41
C ALA A 115 5.66 4.63 -13.03
N ALA A 116 5.92 3.73 -12.08
CA ALA A 116 5.43 3.84 -10.70
C ALA A 116 6.05 5.04 -9.99
N ARG A 117 7.35 5.28 -10.14
CA ARG A 117 8.01 6.45 -9.56
C ARG A 117 7.36 7.75 -10.02
N ARG A 118 7.14 7.93 -11.33
CA ARG A 118 6.43 9.10 -11.87
C ARG A 118 5.00 9.21 -11.33
N PHE A 119 4.31 8.08 -11.20
CA PHE A 119 2.95 8.05 -10.63
C PHE A 119 2.95 8.56 -9.19
N TYR A 120 3.84 8.06 -8.35
CA TYR A 120 3.93 8.47 -6.94
C TYR A 120 4.40 9.91 -6.78
N THR A 121 5.40 10.36 -7.55
CA THR A 121 5.84 11.77 -7.54
C THR A 121 4.70 12.72 -7.93
N LYS A 122 3.93 12.37 -8.97
CA LYS A 122 2.73 13.15 -9.36
C LYS A 122 1.66 13.17 -8.27
N ALA A 123 1.58 12.13 -7.45
CA ALA A 123 0.66 12.04 -6.32
C ALA A 123 1.16 12.77 -5.04
N GLY A 124 2.34 13.39 -5.11
CA GLY A 124 2.94 14.20 -4.04
C GLY A 124 3.96 13.45 -3.18
N PHE A 125 4.27 12.19 -3.48
CA PHE A 125 5.32 11.46 -2.76
C PHE A 125 6.71 12.00 -3.08
N GLN A 126 7.59 12.01 -2.08
CA GLN A 126 8.98 12.45 -2.17
C GLN A 126 9.92 11.29 -1.82
N GLU A 127 11.05 11.19 -2.53
CA GLU A 127 12.11 10.23 -2.18
C GLU A 127 12.77 10.68 -0.86
N ARG A 128 12.96 9.72 0.06
CA ARG A 128 13.55 9.97 1.39
C ARG A 128 14.81 9.16 1.66
N GLY A 129 15.01 8.09 0.92
CA GLY A 129 16.17 7.23 1.11
C GLY A 129 16.13 6.00 0.23
N ARG A 130 17.05 5.09 0.50
CA ARG A 130 17.15 3.82 -0.21
C ARG A 130 17.42 2.70 0.78
N ARG A 131 16.85 1.52 0.50
CA ARG A 131 17.18 0.25 1.15
C ARG A 131 18.05 -0.56 0.19
N LYS A 132 19.28 -0.83 0.56
CA LYS A 132 20.21 -1.60 -0.28
C LYS A 132 19.77 -3.06 -0.38
N HIS A 133 19.90 -3.62 -1.61
CA HIS A 133 19.60 -5.03 -1.89
C HIS A 133 18.21 -5.48 -1.39
N TYR A 134 17.21 -4.61 -1.48
CA TYR A 134 15.88 -4.88 -0.95
C TYR A 134 15.13 -5.94 -1.76
N TYR A 135 15.26 -5.89 -3.10
CA TYR A 135 14.63 -6.85 -4.01
C TYR A 135 15.57 -8.01 -4.30
N THR A 136 15.35 -9.14 -3.62
CA THR A 136 16.25 -10.30 -3.66
C THR A 136 16.30 -10.98 -5.03
N ASP A 137 15.20 -10.88 -5.81
CA ASP A 137 15.09 -11.43 -7.16
C ASP A 137 16.03 -10.77 -8.18
N THR A 138 16.28 -9.48 -8.04
CA THR A 138 17.13 -8.70 -8.96
C THR A 138 18.36 -8.09 -8.29
N GLY A 139 18.46 -8.16 -6.95
CA GLY A 139 19.49 -7.45 -6.17
C GLY A 139 19.31 -5.92 -6.17
N GLU A 140 18.20 -5.41 -6.72
CA GLU A 140 17.91 -3.98 -6.78
C GLU A 140 17.70 -3.38 -5.39
N ASP A 141 18.13 -2.12 -5.22
CA ASP A 141 17.74 -1.32 -4.06
C ASP A 141 16.24 -0.97 -4.15
N ALA A 142 15.63 -0.65 -3.01
CA ALA A 142 14.35 0.04 -3.02
C ALA A 142 14.55 1.54 -2.79
N ILE A 143 13.86 2.37 -3.56
CA ILE A 143 13.66 3.78 -3.25
C ILE A 143 12.52 3.85 -2.23
N VAL A 144 12.80 4.42 -1.05
CA VAL A 144 11.78 4.73 -0.03
C VAL A 144 11.19 6.09 -0.36
N MET A 145 9.87 6.13 -0.55
CA MET A 145 9.13 7.37 -0.75
C MET A 145 8.13 7.59 0.38
N ASN A 146 7.89 8.84 0.73
CA ASN A 146 6.81 9.19 1.66
C ASN A 146 5.93 10.33 1.13
N LEU A 147 4.74 10.42 1.73
CA LEU A 147 3.82 11.53 1.59
C LEU A 147 3.36 11.95 2.98
N GLU A 148 3.48 13.21 3.32
CA GLU A 148 2.88 13.79 4.51
C GLU A 148 1.45 14.24 4.18
N LEU A 149 0.48 13.78 4.96
CA LEU A 149 -0.95 14.02 4.75
C LEU A 149 -1.45 15.27 5.50
N LEU A 150 -0.86 15.54 6.66
CA LEU A 150 -1.20 16.69 7.49
C LEU A 150 -0.05 17.70 7.44
N ASP A 151 -0.35 18.94 7.16
CA ASP A 151 0.64 20.01 7.25
C ASP A 151 0.94 20.28 8.74
N ARG A 152 2.23 20.22 9.11
CA ARG A 152 2.67 20.42 10.50
C ARG A 152 2.29 21.78 11.08
N SER A 153 1.86 22.72 10.25
CA SER A 153 1.42 24.05 10.68
C SER A 153 0.09 24.04 11.43
N GLU A 154 -0.81 23.10 11.12
CA GLU A 154 -2.13 23.00 11.76
C GLU A 154 -2.14 22.09 13.00
N SER A 155 -1.29 21.04 13.02
CA SER A 155 -1.29 20.03 14.09
C SER A 155 -0.66 20.50 15.41
N ARG A 156 0.08 21.62 15.43
CA ARG A 156 0.72 22.14 16.65
C ARG A 156 -0.23 22.93 17.53
N ALA A 157 -1.33 23.45 16.99
CA ALA A 157 -2.30 24.24 17.75
C ALA A 157 -3.28 23.39 18.58
N GLU A 158 -3.57 22.15 18.15
CA GLU A 158 -4.59 21.30 18.79
C GLU A 158 -4.04 20.31 19.83
N ARG A 159 -2.72 20.03 19.85
CA ARG A 159 -2.10 19.04 20.75
C ARG A 159 -1.69 19.54 22.14
N CYS A 160 -2.00 20.75 22.51
CA CYS A 160 -1.67 21.27 23.85
C CYS A 160 -2.62 20.75 24.97
N GLY A 161 -3.53 19.81 24.68
CA GLY A 161 -4.59 19.39 25.60
C GLY A 161 -4.74 17.91 25.94
N ALA A 162 -3.88 17.01 25.45
CA ALA A 162 -4.03 15.57 25.80
C ALA A 162 -2.69 14.94 26.18
N ALA A 163 -2.50 14.73 27.47
CA ALA A 163 -1.35 14.04 28.04
C ALA A 163 -1.52 12.50 27.95
N GLY A 164 -0.46 11.83 27.50
CA GLY A 164 0.02 10.59 28.05
C GLY A 164 -0.62 9.26 27.62
N MET A 165 0.00 8.62 26.63
CA MET A 165 0.24 7.16 26.63
C MET A 165 1.39 6.87 25.66
N THR A 166 2.56 6.52 26.21
CA THR A 166 3.73 6.08 25.43
C THR A 166 3.63 4.58 25.19
N PHE A 167 3.41 4.17 23.95
CA PHE A 167 3.60 2.78 23.52
C PHE A 167 5.01 2.60 22.96
N SER A 168 5.67 1.51 23.39
CA SER A 168 7.04 1.18 23.00
C SER A 168 7.13 0.85 21.51
N THR A 169 7.94 1.62 20.79
CA THR A 169 8.14 1.55 19.33
C THR A 169 8.96 0.34 18.86
N SER A 170 9.51 -0.49 19.77
CA SER A 170 10.50 -1.52 19.40
C SER A 170 9.90 -2.84 18.88
N GLU A 171 8.70 -3.22 19.31
CA GLU A 171 8.05 -4.47 18.87
C GLU A 171 7.39 -4.33 17.51
N ALA A 172 6.71 -3.21 17.24
CA ALA A 172 6.08 -2.95 15.95
C ALA A 172 7.10 -2.87 14.79
N GLN A 173 8.33 -2.41 15.03
CA GLN A 173 9.39 -2.39 14.03
C GLN A 173 9.94 -3.79 13.72
N LYS A 174 10.01 -4.70 14.70
CA LYS A 174 10.43 -6.10 14.49
C LYS A 174 9.41 -6.88 13.67
N ASP A 175 8.12 -6.69 13.92
CA ASP A 175 7.04 -7.32 13.16
C ASP A 175 7.00 -6.82 11.72
N LEU A 176 7.34 -5.55 11.49
CA LEU A 176 7.48 -4.97 10.16
C LEU A 176 8.62 -5.60 9.35
N GLU A 177 9.78 -5.85 9.97
CA GLU A 177 10.91 -6.50 9.29
C GLU A 177 10.66 -7.99 9.02
N VAL A 178 9.99 -8.70 9.93
CA VAL A 178 9.64 -10.12 9.76
C VAL A 178 8.58 -10.29 8.66
N SER A 179 7.57 -9.42 8.61
CA SER A 179 6.55 -9.48 7.55
C SER A 179 7.08 -9.03 6.19
N LYS A 180 7.99 -8.05 6.15
CA LYS A 180 8.65 -7.63 4.88
C LYS A 180 9.53 -8.72 4.30
N LYS A 181 10.19 -9.55 5.11
CA LYS A 181 10.92 -10.75 4.66
C LYS A 181 10.02 -11.88 4.14
N ARG A 182 8.70 -11.85 4.47
CA ARG A 182 7.72 -12.83 3.95
C ARG A 182 7.19 -12.49 2.55
N ILE A 183 7.45 -11.29 2.06
CA ILE A 183 7.00 -10.82 0.72
C ILE A 183 7.97 -11.29 -0.38
N ASP A 184 9.15 -11.80 -0.01
CA ASP A 184 10.22 -12.25 -0.92
C ASP A 184 10.21 -13.77 -1.20
N PHE A 185 9.07 -14.50 -0.97
CA PHE A 185 8.96 -15.93 -1.29
C PHE A 185 7.81 -16.23 -2.24
#